data_d019ac44d3562d174255552e8dcb1639
#
_entry.id   d019ac44d3562d174255552e8dcb1639
#
_cell.length_a   1.000
_cell.length_b   1.000
_cell.length_c   1.000
_cell.angle_alpha   90.00
_cell.angle_beta   90.00
_cell.angle_gamma   90.00
#
_symmetry.space_group_name_H-M   'P 1'
#
loop_
_entity.id
_entity.type
_entity.pdbx_description
1 polymer ?
#
loop_
_entity_poly.entity_id
_entity_poly.type
_entity_poly.pdbx_seq_one_letter_code
_entity_poly.pdbx_strand_id
1 'polypeptide(L)'
;AQQVIRTSTVARSQPQPLHHVLAIQRDRYLLIPLSEVCFFRVEDGVTKVKTGDAWYRTNHAIGDLEARLPSPPFFRAHRSIIASLDRVATISPMFKGSLLLTMKDAQHSEIQVSERQSKRVRELIQL
;
A
#
# COMPACT_ATOMS: atom_id res chain seq x y z
N ALA A 1 -13.44 20.48 21.89
CA ALA A 1 -13.41 20.37 21.36
C ALA A 1 -13.04 20.29 20.90
N GLN A 2 -12.93 20.27 21.14
CA GLN A 2 -12.75 20.22 20.55
C GLN A 2 -12.31 20.03 19.83
N GLN A 3 -12.16 20.03 19.90
CA GLN A 3 -11.85 19.86 19.02
C GLN A 3 -11.79 19.93 18.07
N VAL A 4 -11.75 20.03 17.98
CA VAL A 4 -12.02 20.03 16.77
C VAL A 4 -11.41 20.89 15.95
N ILE A 5 -11.42 21.70 16.04
CA ILE A 5 -11.02 22.53 15.24
C ILE A 5 -9.65 22.77 15.14
N ARG A 6 -8.97 22.93 16.05
CA ARG A 6 -7.70 23.15 16.02
C ARG A 6 -6.97 22.18 15.44
N THR A 7 -7.45 21.14 15.47
CA THR A 7 -6.90 20.04 14.88
C THR A 7 -6.53 20.21 13.50
N SER A 8 -7.32 20.91 12.74
CA SER A 8 -7.06 21.03 11.34
C SER A 8 -5.75 21.70 11.07
N THR A 9 -5.30 22.56 11.93
CA THR A 9 -4.05 23.24 11.70
C THR A 9 -2.87 22.30 11.83
N VAL A 10 -2.94 21.46 12.82
CA VAL A 10 -1.89 20.50 13.04
C VAL A 10 -1.86 19.47 11.95
N ALA A 11 -3.03 19.05 11.53
CA ALA A 11 -3.13 18.03 10.50
C ALA A 11 -2.51 18.44 9.18
N ARG A 12 -2.45 19.73 8.88
CA ARG A 12 -1.88 20.17 7.62
C ARG A 12 -0.37 20.00 7.58
N SER A 13 0.32 20.06 8.68
CA SER A 13 1.77 19.93 8.68
C SER A 13 2.21 18.48 8.62
N GLN A 14 1.37 17.53 9.05
CA GLN A 14 1.72 16.13 9.04
C GLN A 14 0.52 15.29 8.64
N PRO A 15 0.71 14.33 7.73
CA PRO A 15 -0.39 13.46 7.34
C PRO A 15 -0.89 12.65 8.53
N GLN A 16 -2.17 12.42 8.61
CA GLN A 16 -2.76 11.58 9.64
C GLN A 16 -2.51 10.11 9.28
N PRO A 17 -2.04 9.29 10.25
CA PRO A 17 -1.86 7.87 9.96
C PRO A 17 -3.18 7.21 9.63
N LEU A 18 -3.15 6.26 8.70
CA LEU A 18 -4.32 5.48 8.35
C LEU A 18 -4.35 4.21 9.19
N HIS A 19 -5.55 3.83 9.61
CA HIS A 19 -5.77 2.55 10.29
C HIS A 19 -6.63 1.63 9.43
N HIS A 20 -7.38 2.23 8.52
CA HIS A 20 -8.26 1.52 7.59
C HIS A 20 -8.19 2.19 6.24
N VAL A 21 -8.54 1.46 5.21
CA VAL A 21 -8.65 2.01 3.87
C VAL A 21 -10.13 2.11 3.53
N LEU A 22 -10.55 3.29 3.06
CA LEU A 22 -11.92 3.47 2.61
C LEU A 22 -12.02 2.94 1.19
N ALA A 23 -12.77 1.88 1.00
CA ALA A 23 -12.99 1.28 -0.30
C ALA A 23 -14.40 1.60 -0.78
N ILE A 24 -14.55 1.68 -2.08
CA ILE A 24 -15.84 2.00 -2.69
C ILE A 24 -16.34 0.76 -3.40
N GLN A 25 -17.57 0.35 -3.04
CA GLN A 25 -18.19 -0.79 -3.68
C GLN A 25 -19.61 -0.40 -4.04
N ARG A 26 -19.86 -0.19 -5.33
CA ARG A 26 -21.17 0.24 -5.82
C ARG A 26 -21.67 1.49 -5.09
N ASP A 27 -22.69 1.34 -4.26
CA ASP A 27 -23.29 2.46 -3.56
C ASP A 27 -22.95 2.50 -2.08
N ARG A 28 -21.92 1.76 -1.66
CA ARG A 28 -21.55 1.74 -0.25
C ARG A 28 -20.05 1.88 -0.09
N TYR A 29 -19.65 2.24 1.12
CA TYR A 29 -18.24 2.32 1.46
C TYR A 29 -17.90 1.18 2.41
N LEU A 30 -16.69 0.65 2.25
CA LEU A 30 -16.20 -0.39 3.13
C LEU A 30 -14.95 0.13 3.82
N LEU A 31 -14.80 -0.18 5.10
CA LEU A 31 -13.56 0.12 5.81
C LEU A 31 -12.76 -1.16 5.89
N ILE A 32 -11.62 -1.18 5.21
CA ILE A 32 -10.79 -2.37 5.14
C ILE A 32 -9.64 -2.21 6.12
N PRO A 33 -9.51 -3.10 7.12
CA PRO A 33 -8.38 -3.02 8.03
C PRO A 33 -7.08 -3.18 7.28
N LEU A 34 -6.05 -2.45 7.68
CA LEU A 34 -4.76 -2.51 6.99
C LEU A 34 -4.18 -3.93 7.01
N SER A 35 -4.50 -4.71 8.04
CA SER A 35 -4.02 -6.09 8.13
C SER A 35 -4.54 -6.99 7.02
N GLU A 36 -5.62 -6.60 6.34
CA GLU A 36 -6.18 -7.39 5.25
C GLU A 36 -5.69 -6.93 3.89
N VAL A 37 -4.93 -5.86 3.83
CA VAL A 37 -4.48 -5.30 2.56
C VAL A 37 -3.21 -5.99 2.10
N CYS A 38 -3.21 -6.49 0.86
CA CYS A 38 -2.02 -7.08 0.26
C CYS A 38 -1.21 -6.00 -0.44
N PHE A 39 -1.85 -5.23 -1.31
CA PHE A 39 -1.16 -4.14 -2.00
C PHE A 39 -2.16 -3.18 -2.64
N PHE A 40 -1.64 -2.02 -3.04
CA PHE A 40 -2.41 -1.02 -3.78
C PHE A 40 -1.78 -0.88 -5.15
N ARG A 41 -2.61 -0.62 -6.15
CA ARG A 41 -2.14 -0.42 -7.53
C ARG A 41 -2.93 0.68 -8.19
N VAL A 42 -2.24 1.54 -8.94
CA VAL A 42 -2.90 2.55 -9.74
C VAL A 42 -2.97 2.05 -11.18
N GLU A 43 -4.18 1.99 -11.72
CA GLU A 43 -4.40 1.60 -13.11
C GLU A 43 -5.36 2.61 -13.72
N ASP A 44 -4.98 3.18 -14.87
CA ASP A 44 -5.84 4.14 -15.57
C ASP A 44 -6.33 5.27 -14.65
N GLY A 45 -5.44 5.74 -13.80
CA GLY A 45 -5.77 6.85 -12.90
C GLY A 45 -6.62 6.47 -11.70
N VAL A 46 -6.94 5.20 -11.54
CA VAL A 46 -7.77 4.73 -10.44
C VAL A 46 -6.91 3.94 -9.47
N THR A 47 -6.96 4.29 -8.19
CA THR A 47 -6.24 3.53 -7.17
C THR A 47 -7.11 2.38 -6.70
N LYS A 48 -6.56 1.18 -6.75
CA LYS A 48 -7.26 -0.03 -6.34
C LYS A 48 -6.53 -0.68 -5.20
N VAL A 49 -7.26 -1.35 -4.32
CA VAL A 49 -6.68 -2.08 -3.21
C VAL A 49 -7.02 -3.56 -3.36
N LYS A 50 -6.00 -4.41 -3.18
CA LYS A 50 -6.16 -5.85 -3.26
C LYS A 50 -6.12 -6.42 -1.85
N THR A 51 -7.14 -7.19 -1.49
CA THR A 51 -7.13 -7.98 -0.27
C THR A 51 -6.77 -9.42 -0.66
N GLY A 52 -6.95 -10.36 0.22
CA GLY A 52 -6.59 -11.75 -0.10
C GLY A 52 -7.31 -12.31 -1.31
N ASP A 53 -8.56 -11.93 -1.52
CA ASP A 53 -9.35 -12.52 -2.60
C ASP A 53 -10.14 -11.52 -3.45
N ALA A 54 -10.05 -10.24 -3.16
CA ALA A 54 -10.89 -9.27 -3.85
C ALA A 54 -10.15 -7.97 -4.16
N TRP A 55 -10.69 -7.26 -5.15
CA TRP A 55 -10.22 -5.93 -5.53
C TRP A 55 -11.29 -4.91 -5.20
N TYR A 56 -10.88 -3.74 -4.75
CA TYR A 56 -11.78 -2.62 -4.49
C TYR A 56 -11.16 -1.35 -4.99
N ARG A 57 -11.98 -0.34 -5.28
CA ARG A 57 -11.48 0.98 -5.62
C ARG A 57 -11.36 1.79 -4.34
N THR A 58 -10.48 2.78 -4.34
CA THR A 58 -10.38 3.71 -3.23
C THR A 58 -10.18 5.11 -3.77
N ASN A 59 -10.57 6.10 -2.98
CA ASN A 59 -10.39 7.50 -3.33
C ASN A 59 -8.99 8.02 -3.04
N HIS A 60 -8.20 7.26 -2.31
CA HIS A 60 -6.88 7.75 -1.92
C HIS A 60 -5.94 7.76 -3.12
N ALA A 61 -5.18 8.85 -3.27
CA ALA A 61 -4.11 8.87 -4.25
C ALA A 61 -2.95 8.06 -3.70
N ILE A 62 -2.15 7.45 -4.57
CA ILE A 62 -1.08 6.58 -4.11
C ILE A 62 -0.01 7.35 -3.33
N GLY A 63 0.23 8.61 -3.67
CA GLY A 63 1.16 9.44 -2.91
C GLY A 63 0.65 9.73 -1.51
N ASP A 64 -0.66 9.91 -1.35
CA ASP A 64 -1.27 10.13 -0.07
C ASP A 64 -1.17 8.86 0.78
N LEU A 65 -1.39 7.70 0.16
CA LEU A 65 -1.26 6.42 0.85
C LEU A 65 0.17 6.21 1.32
N GLU A 66 1.14 6.51 0.48
CA GLU A 66 2.53 6.35 0.85
C GLU A 66 2.88 7.19 2.07
N ALA A 67 2.34 8.39 2.16
CA ALA A 67 2.62 9.29 3.27
C ALA A 67 1.94 8.88 4.57
N ARG A 68 0.79 8.21 4.48
CA ARG A 68 -0.05 7.92 5.64
C ARG A 68 -0.05 6.48 6.10
N LEU A 69 0.46 5.55 5.30
CA LEU A 69 0.52 4.15 5.69
C LEU A 69 1.77 3.90 6.54
N PRO A 70 1.68 2.99 7.51
CA PRO A 70 2.85 2.69 8.33
C PRO A 70 3.92 1.98 7.50
N SER A 71 5.16 2.35 7.71
CA SER A 71 6.29 1.74 7.00
C SER A 71 7.36 1.40 8.02
N PRO A 72 7.68 0.11 8.28
CA PRO A 72 7.01 -1.04 7.69
C PRO A 72 5.60 -1.23 8.25
N PRO A 73 4.73 -2.06 7.68
CA PRO A 73 5.01 -3.03 6.63
C PRO A 73 4.80 -2.54 5.20
N PHE A 74 4.16 -1.36 5.03
CA PHE A 74 3.90 -0.89 3.68
C PHE A 74 5.11 -0.19 3.08
N PHE A 75 5.35 -0.42 1.80
CA PHE A 75 6.46 0.21 1.11
C PHE A 75 6.12 0.41 -0.37
N ARG A 76 6.73 1.41 -0.98
CA ARG A 76 6.52 1.67 -2.40
C ARG A 76 7.34 0.68 -3.21
N ALA A 77 6.66 -0.28 -3.83
CA ALA A 77 7.35 -1.31 -4.61
C ALA A 77 7.62 -0.84 -6.04
N HIS A 78 6.76 0.05 -6.52
CA HIS A 78 6.83 0.53 -7.89
C HIS A 78 6.14 1.89 -7.87
N ARG A 79 6.36 2.71 -8.90
CA ARG A 79 5.73 4.03 -8.92
C ARG A 79 4.20 3.94 -8.84
N SER A 80 3.63 2.83 -9.23
CA SER A 80 2.18 2.64 -9.22
C SER A 80 1.72 1.59 -8.21
N ILE A 81 2.61 1.07 -7.36
CA ILE A 81 2.26 -0.01 -6.44
C ILE A 81 2.86 0.22 -5.06
N ILE A 82 2.02 0.04 -4.02
CA ILE A 82 2.47 -0.01 -2.63
C ILE A 82 2.10 -1.40 -2.13
N ALA A 83 3.06 -2.11 -1.57
CA ALA A 83 2.84 -3.47 -1.11
C ALA A 83 3.05 -3.58 0.40
N SER A 84 2.45 -4.61 1.01
CA SER A 84 2.61 -4.90 2.43
C SER A 84 3.58 -6.06 2.60
N LEU A 85 4.64 -5.85 3.38
CA LEU A 85 5.60 -6.91 3.65
C LEU A 85 4.94 -8.09 4.36
N ASP A 86 3.93 -7.83 5.17
CA ASP A 86 3.24 -8.89 5.91
C ASP A 86 2.50 -9.84 4.99
N ARG A 87 2.26 -9.42 3.75
CA ARG A 87 1.53 -10.23 2.79
C ARG A 87 2.41 -10.74 1.66
N VAL A 88 3.72 -10.67 1.82
CA VAL A 88 4.64 -11.22 0.82
C VAL A 88 4.94 -12.66 1.19
N ALA A 89 4.72 -13.57 0.26
CA ALA A 89 5.01 -14.98 0.46
C ALA A 89 6.45 -15.30 0.14
N THR A 90 6.94 -14.83 -1.00
CA THR A 90 8.33 -15.09 -1.40
C THR A 90 8.91 -13.86 -2.09
N ILE A 91 10.23 -13.77 -2.05
CA ILE A 91 10.97 -12.71 -2.72
C ILE A 91 12.04 -13.38 -3.55
N SER A 92 12.04 -13.10 -4.85
CA SER A 92 13.01 -13.71 -5.77
C SER A 92 13.89 -12.63 -6.39
N PRO A 93 15.21 -12.83 -6.41
CA PRO A 93 16.09 -11.90 -7.10
C PRO A 93 15.83 -11.95 -8.60
N MET A 94 15.87 -10.79 -9.23
CA MET A 94 15.69 -10.69 -10.66
C MET A 94 16.87 -9.98 -11.29
N PHE A 95 16.80 -9.82 -12.58
CA PHE A 95 17.87 -9.22 -13.35
C PHE A 95 18.17 -7.79 -12.88
N LYS A 96 19.44 -7.43 -12.86
CA LYS A 96 19.90 -6.09 -12.50
C LYS A 96 19.53 -5.63 -11.08
N GLY A 97 19.48 -6.56 -10.17
CA GLY A 97 19.22 -6.20 -8.77
C GLY A 97 17.77 -5.90 -8.43
N SER A 98 16.86 -6.08 -9.37
CA SER A 98 15.45 -5.94 -9.05
C SER A 98 14.96 -7.19 -8.32
N LEU A 99 13.76 -7.10 -7.76
CA LEU A 99 13.17 -8.18 -6.99
C LEU A 99 11.77 -8.48 -7.50
N LEU A 100 11.36 -9.74 -7.39
CA LEU A 100 10.00 -10.14 -7.69
C LEU A 100 9.36 -10.61 -6.40
N LEU A 101 8.23 -10.01 -6.04
CA LEU A 101 7.48 -10.40 -4.86
C LEU A 101 6.30 -11.26 -5.28
N THR A 102 6.09 -12.39 -4.59
CA THR A 102 4.88 -13.17 -4.76
C THR A 102 4.06 -12.95 -3.51
N MET A 103 2.83 -12.47 -3.69
CA MET A 103 1.98 -12.07 -2.58
C MET A 103 1.17 -13.24 -2.05
N LYS A 104 0.70 -13.11 -0.80
CA LYS A 104 -0.13 -14.12 -0.16
C LYS A 104 -1.61 -13.88 -0.45
N ASP A 105 -1.94 -13.67 -1.70
CA ASP A 105 -3.34 -13.53 -2.09
C ASP A 105 -3.78 -14.78 -2.84
N ALA A 106 -5.07 -14.91 -3.09
CA ALA A 106 -5.62 -16.10 -3.73
C ALA A 106 -5.00 -16.35 -5.09
N GLN A 107 -4.65 -15.30 -5.81
CA GLN A 107 -4.07 -15.40 -7.14
C GLN A 107 -2.56 -15.47 -7.13
N HIS A 108 -1.93 -15.39 -5.96
CA HIS A 108 -0.47 -15.36 -5.84
C HIS A 108 0.11 -14.28 -6.76
N SER A 109 -0.43 -13.08 -6.62
CA SER A 109 -0.04 -11.96 -7.49
C SER A 109 1.45 -11.69 -7.42
N GLU A 110 2.04 -11.39 -8.55
CA GLU A 110 3.46 -11.09 -8.64
C GLU A 110 3.65 -9.59 -8.83
N ILE A 111 4.57 -9.02 -8.06
CA ILE A 111 4.88 -7.60 -8.14
C ILE A 111 6.36 -7.46 -8.40
N GLN A 112 6.70 -6.83 -9.52
CA GLN A 112 8.10 -6.58 -9.82
C GLN A 112 8.50 -5.26 -9.17
N VAL A 113 9.50 -5.33 -8.30
CA VAL A 113 10.01 -4.15 -7.62
C VAL A 113 11.10 -3.56 -8.49
N SER A 114 11.01 -2.26 -8.77
CA SER A 114 12.01 -1.61 -9.62
C SER A 114 13.39 -1.69 -8.96
N GLU A 115 14.41 -1.55 -9.79
CA GLU A 115 15.79 -1.59 -9.29
C GLU A 115 16.01 -0.57 -8.19
N ARG A 116 15.48 0.63 -8.38
CA ARG A 116 15.61 1.70 -7.39
C ARG A 116 14.93 1.33 -6.07
N GLN A 117 13.72 0.82 -6.14
CA GLN A 117 12.97 0.49 -4.93
C GLN A 117 13.46 -0.80 -4.27
N SER A 118 14.11 -1.67 -5.02
CA SER A 118 14.61 -2.92 -4.47
C SER A 118 15.65 -2.70 -3.39
N LYS A 119 16.43 -1.63 -3.50
CA LYS A 119 17.41 -1.30 -2.49
C LYS A 119 16.71 -1.04 -1.16
N ARG A 120 15.63 -0.29 -1.19
CA ARG A 120 14.86 0.02 0.01
C ARG A 120 14.23 -1.24 0.59
N VAL A 121 13.74 -2.11 -0.26
CA VAL A 121 13.12 -3.36 0.18
C VAL A 121 14.15 -4.22 0.89
N ARG A 122 15.38 -4.30 0.36
CA ARG A 122 16.43 -5.08 1.00
C ARG A 122 16.75 -4.55 2.38
N GLU A 123 16.71 -3.24 2.55
CA GLU A 123 16.93 -2.65 3.86
C GLU A 123 15.81 -3.03 4.83
N LEU A 124 14.57 -3.01 4.35
CA LEU A 124 13.43 -3.32 5.19
C LEU A 124 13.41 -4.77 5.65
N ILE A 125 13.87 -5.69 4.81
CA ILE A 125 13.88 -7.11 5.15
C ILE A 125 15.24 -7.59 5.63
N GLN A 126 16.19 -6.67 5.75
CA GLN A 126 17.53 -6.98 6.26
C GLN A 126 18.28 -8.01 5.40
N LEU A 127 18.15 -7.85 4.12
CA LEU A 127 18.79 -8.77 3.19
C LEU A 127 20.20 -8.31 2.81
#